data_59861290fed7c1974e306a8eb38ce099
#
_entry.id   59861290fed7c1974e306a8eb38ce099
#
_cell.length_a   1.000
_cell.length_b   1.000
_cell.length_c   1.000
_cell.angle_alpha   90.00
_cell.angle_beta   90.00
_cell.angle_gamma   90.00
#
_symmetry.space_group_name_H-M   'P 1'
#
loop_
_entity.id
_entity.type
_entity.pdbx_description
1 polymer ?
#
loop_
_entity_poly.entity_id
_entity_poly.type
_entity_poly.pdbx_seq_one_letter_code
_entity_poly.pdbx_strand_id
1 'polypeptide(L)'
;MITTLLWDVDGTLLDFIAAEKAAIRKLFREYHLGECTDKMLARYSKINRSYWVKLENGEMTKPEILVGRFHDFFESEGLDASIAAEFNEKYQDRLGDADSIVYCDDSLNLIKSLQGKVKQYAVSNGTIAAQTKKLKLSGIGELMDGIFLSEQLGYEKPNIEFFNQVFDALGPVDKSAVLIVGDSLTSDIRGGNNAEILTCWYNPNHLSAGPEYRIDYEIEDLHEILKLL
;
A
#
# COMPACT_ATOMS: atom_id res chain seq x y z
N MET A 1 5.42 4.33 25.42
CA MET A 1 4.66 3.09 25.10
C MET A 1 3.77 3.41 23.92
N ILE A 2 3.82 2.63 22.86
CA ILE A 2 3.00 2.79 21.65
C ILE A 2 1.58 2.35 22.00
N THR A 3 0.59 3.18 21.64
CA THR A 3 -0.83 2.93 21.90
C THR A 3 -1.67 2.88 20.63
N THR A 4 -1.11 3.36 19.52
CA THR A 4 -1.80 3.48 18.23
C THR A 4 -0.88 3.05 17.09
N LEU A 5 -1.37 2.16 16.25
CA LEU A 5 -0.70 1.70 15.04
C LEU A 5 -1.45 2.20 13.80
N LEU A 6 -0.73 2.83 12.90
CA LEU A 6 -1.18 3.15 11.54
C LEU A 6 -0.52 2.13 10.61
N TRP A 7 -1.30 1.20 10.08
CA TRP A 7 -0.82 0.15 9.20
C TRP A 7 -0.97 0.56 7.73
N ASP A 8 0.11 0.56 6.99
CA ASP A 8 -0.01 0.44 5.55
C ASP A 8 -0.58 -0.93 5.16
N VAL A 9 -1.17 -1.03 3.97
CA VAL A 9 -1.87 -2.25 3.53
C VAL A 9 -1.07 -3.01 2.48
N ASP A 10 -0.72 -2.34 1.39
CA ASP A 10 -0.17 -2.96 0.18
C ASP A 10 1.36 -3.08 0.23
N GLY A 11 1.87 -4.27 0.42
CA GLY A 11 3.30 -4.53 0.64
C GLY A 11 3.66 -4.63 2.11
N THR A 12 2.70 -4.35 3.00
CA THR A 12 2.86 -4.45 4.45
C THR A 12 1.96 -5.52 5.04
N LEU A 13 0.66 -5.35 5.05
CA LEU A 13 -0.28 -6.36 5.56
C LEU A 13 -0.64 -7.42 4.52
N LEU A 14 -0.73 -7.01 3.26
CA LEU A 14 -1.05 -7.88 2.12
C LEU A 14 0.06 -7.80 1.08
N ASP A 15 0.45 -8.96 0.54
CA ASP A 15 1.45 -9.05 -0.54
C ASP A 15 0.88 -8.45 -1.82
N PHE A 16 1.22 -7.19 -2.06
CA PHE A 16 0.80 -6.46 -3.25
C PHE A 16 1.35 -7.08 -4.54
N ILE A 17 2.58 -7.57 -4.53
CA ILE A 17 3.20 -8.16 -5.73
C ILE A 17 2.50 -9.44 -6.15
N ALA A 18 2.07 -10.27 -5.20
CA ALA A 18 1.26 -11.45 -5.48
C ALA A 18 -0.09 -11.07 -6.10
N ALA A 19 -0.79 -10.07 -5.51
CA ALA A 19 -2.06 -9.56 -6.01
C ALA A 19 -1.92 -8.94 -7.42
N GLU A 20 -0.90 -8.13 -7.64
CA GLU A 20 -0.55 -7.50 -8.92
C GLU A 20 -0.38 -8.56 -10.02
N LYS A 21 0.46 -9.58 -9.76
CA LYS A 21 0.73 -10.66 -10.71
C LYS A 21 -0.54 -11.46 -11.04
N ALA A 22 -1.34 -11.79 -10.05
CA ALA A 22 -2.60 -12.52 -10.23
C ALA A 22 -3.57 -11.72 -11.10
N ALA A 23 -3.77 -10.43 -10.79
CA ALA A 23 -4.66 -9.54 -11.52
C ALA A 23 -4.25 -9.39 -12.99
N ILE A 24 -2.96 -9.13 -13.27
CA ILE A 24 -2.47 -8.96 -14.66
C ILE A 24 -2.62 -10.24 -15.45
N ARG A 25 -2.22 -11.40 -14.90
CA ARG A 25 -2.39 -12.69 -15.59
C ARG A 25 -3.84 -12.98 -15.94
N LYS A 26 -4.77 -12.64 -15.03
CA LYS A 26 -6.20 -12.81 -15.26
C LYS A 26 -6.68 -11.93 -16.40
N LEU A 27 -6.30 -10.66 -16.40
CA LEU A 27 -6.66 -9.70 -17.44
C LEU A 27 -6.04 -10.04 -18.80
N PHE A 28 -4.79 -10.51 -18.86
CA PHE A 28 -4.20 -10.97 -20.11
C PHE A 28 -5.05 -12.06 -20.78
N ARG A 29 -5.61 -12.98 -19.98
CA ARG A 29 -6.53 -14.00 -20.50
C ARG A 29 -7.87 -13.40 -20.94
N GLU A 30 -8.44 -12.49 -20.13
CA GLU A 30 -9.72 -11.82 -20.43
C GLU A 30 -9.66 -10.97 -21.71
N TYR A 31 -8.54 -10.28 -21.93
CA TYR A 31 -8.32 -9.41 -23.10
C TYR A 31 -7.64 -10.13 -24.28
N HIS A 32 -7.38 -11.42 -24.17
CA HIS A 32 -6.72 -12.22 -25.22
C HIS A 32 -5.36 -11.65 -25.68
N LEU A 33 -4.58 -11.08 -24.74
CA LEU A 33 -3.28 -10.45 -25.02
C LEU A 33 -2.11 -11.43 -25.19
N GLY A 34 -2.40 -12.73 -25.20
CA GLY A 34 -1.37 -13.78 -25.29
C GLY A 34 -0.84 -14.21 -23.92
N GLU A 35 0.36 -14.79 -23.91
CA GLU A 35 1.00 -15.27 -22.68
C GLU A 35 1.56 -14.11 -21.85
N CYS A 36 1.17 -14.04 -20.58
CA CYS A 36 1.73 -13.12 -19.62
C CYS A 36 2.94 -13.75 -18.91
N THR A 37 4.13 -13.47 -19.40
CA THR A 37 5.36 -14.06 -18.86
C THR A 37 5.81 -13.40 -17.54
N ASP A 38 6.66 -14.12 -16.76
CA ASP A 38 7.24 -13.55 -15.54
C ASP A 38 8.14 -12.33 -15.81
N LYS A 39 8.77 -12.26 -17.00
CA LYS A 39 9.56 -11.09 -17.43
C LYS A 39 8.68 -9.86 -17.65
N MET A 40 7.51 -10.04 -18.26
CA MET A 40 6.53 -8.96 -18.44
C MET A 40 6.02 -8.46 -17.09
N LEU A 41 5.69 -9.36 -16.17
CA LEU A 41 5.27 -8.99 -14.81
C LEU A 41 6.35 -8.23 -14.05
N ALA A 42 7.61 -8.67 -14.10
CA ALA A 42 8.72 -7.98 -13.47
C ALA A 42 8.94 -6.56 -14.07
N ARG A 43 8.76 -6.42 -15.39
CA ARG A 43 8.82 -5.12 -16.06
C ARG A 43 7.68 -4.21 -15.61
N TYR A 44 6.44 -4.74 -15.58
CA TYR A 44 5.30 -3.98 -15.09
C TYR A 44 5.50 -3.52 -13.64
N SER A 45 5.90 -4.41 -12.73
CA SER A 45 6.14 -4.05 -11.32
C SER A 45 7.16 -2.91 -11.20
N LYS A 46 8.22 -2.91 -12.03
CA LYS A 46 9.20 -1.83 -12.06
C LYS A 46 8.58 -0.50 -12.55
N ILE A 47 7.80 -0.55 -13.64
CA ILE A 47 7.10 0.63 -14.16
C ILE A 47 6.11 1.13 -13.11
N ASN A 48 5.26 0.26 -12.57
CA ASN A 48 4.27 0.58 -11.55
C ASN A 48 4.92 1.29 -10.36
N ARG A 49 5.98 0.72 -9.78
CA ARG A 49 6.71 1.35 -8.67
C ARG A 49 7.22 2.75 -9.02
N SER A 50 7.77 2.95 -10.23
CA SER A 50 8.27 4.27 -10.66
C SER A 50 7.15 5.32 -10.73
N TYR A 51 5.95 4.94 -11.13
CA TYR A 51 4.79 5.82 -11.18
C TYR A 51 4.28 6.18 -9.78
N TRP A 52 4.23 5.23 -8.85
CA TRP A 52 3.87 5.51 -7.47
C TRP A 52 4.87 6.47 -6.79
N VAL A 53 6.17 6.30 -7.03
CA VAL A 53 7.19 7.24 -6.52
C VAL A 53 6.98 8.65 -7.08
N LYS A 54 6.59 8.80 -8.35
CA LYS A 54 6.26 10.13 -8.92
C LYS A 54 5.05 10.77 -8.25
N LEU A 55 4.01 9.99 -7.93
CA LEU A 55 2.86 10.49 -7.17
C LEU A 55 3.29 10.95 -5.77
N GLU A 56 4.02 10.14 -5.05
CA GLU A 56 4.50 10.38 -3.68
C GLU A 56 5.46 11.58 -3.59
N ASN A 57 6.15 11.88 -4.69
CA ASN A 57 6.97 13.09 -4.83
C ASN A 57 6.18 14.33 -5.31
N GLY A 58 4.88 14.17 -5.66
CA GLY A 58 4.06 15.25 -6.19
C GLY A 58 4.35 15.63 -7.64
N GLU A 59 5.04 14.75 -8.39
CA GLU A 59 5.40 14.96 -9.80
C GLU A 59 4.24 14.63 -10.75
N MET A 60 3.34 13.75 -10.34
CA MET A 60 2.17 13.30 -11.10
C MET A 60 0.95 13.15 -10.19
N THR A 61 -0.24 13.28 -10.77
CA THR A 61 -1.51 13.04 -10.08
C THR A 61 -1.88 11.56 -10.11
N LYS A 62 -2.77 11.12 -9.21
CA LYS A 62 -3.24 9.73 -9.16
C LYS A 62 -3.88 9.26 -10.48
N PRO A 63 -4.79 10.02 -11.14
CA PRO A 63 -5.32 9.61 -12.43
C PRO A 63 -4.25 9.40 -13.51
N GLU A 64 -3.22 10.26 -13.54
CA GLU A 64 -2.12 10.13 -14.50
C GLU A 64 -1.30 8.87 -14.26
N ILE A 65 -0.95 8.55 -13.01
CA ILE A 65 -0.17 7.35 -12.71
C ILE A 65 -0.95 6.07 -12.99
N LEU A 66 -2.26 6.06 -12.70
CA LEU A 66 -3.09 4.86 -12.83
C LEU A 66 -3.20 4.40 -14.29
N VAL A 67 -3.30 5.32 -15.24
CA VAL A 67 -3.37 5.02 -16.67
C VAL A 67 -1.99 4.94 -17.30
N GLY A 68 -1.12 5.90 -17.00
CA GLY A 68 0.21 6.03 -17.62
C GLY A 68 1.08 4.79 -17.45
N ARG A 69 1.06 4.15 -16.29
CA ARG A 69 1.83 2.91 -16.05
C ARG A 69 1.43 1.75 -16.96
N PHE A 70 0.14 1.63 -17.31
CA PHE A 70 -0.31 0.60 -18.26
C PHE A 70 -0.02 1.01 -19.69
N HIS A 71 -0.15 2.29 -20.03
CA HIS A 71 0.25 2.80 -21.33
C HIS A 71 1.72 2.45 -21.63
N ASP A 72 2.64 2.85 -20.74
CA ASP A 72 4.07 2.57 -20.90
C ASP A 72 4.39 1.07 -20.91
N PHE A 73 3.68 0.30 -20.08
CA PHE A 73 3.83 -1.16 -20.08
C PHE A 73 3.43 -1.77 -21.42
N PHE A 74 2.26 -1.42 -21.96
CA PHE A 74 1.79 -1.95 -23.22
C PHE A 74 2.69 -1.54 -24.38
N GLU A 75 3.14 -0.29 -24.44
CA GLU A 75 4.13 0.14 -25.44
C GLU A 75 5.43 -0.68 -25.34
N SER A 76 5.92 -0.91 -24.12
CA SER A 76 7.14 -1.69 -23.90
C SER A 76 7.05 -3.15 -24.33
N GLU A 77 5.83 -3.70 -24.38
CA GLU A 77 5.56 -5.09 -24.82
C GLU A 77 5.04 -5.18 -26.25
N GLY A 78 4.91 -4.03 -26.96
CA GLY A 78 4.36 -4.00 -28.33
C GLY A 78 2.87 -4.32 -28.38
N LEU A 79 2.14 -4.07 -27.29
CA LEU A 79 0.69 -4.24 -27.19
C LEU A 79 -0.04 -2.92 -27.50
N ASP A 80 -1.34 -2.99 -27.77
CA ASP A 80 -2.17 -1.81 -27.99
C ASP A 80 -2.33 -1.00 -26.68
N ALA A 81 -1.67 0.14 -26.60
CA ALA A 81 -1.74 1.02 -25.43
C ALA A 81 -3.07 1.79 -25.32
N SER A 82 -3.91 1.79 -26.36
CA SER A 82 -5.21 2.49 -26.33
C SER A 82 -6.18 1.92 -25.28
N ILE A 83 -5.99 0.66 -24.87
CA ILE A 83 -6.81 0.00 -23.85
C ILE A 83 -6.37 0.31 -22.40
N ALA A 84 -5.30 1.07 -22.19
CA ALA A 84 -4.70 1.27 -20.87
C ALA A 84 -5.69 1.77 -19.79
N ALA A 85 -6.59 2.68 -20.15
CA ALA A 85 -7.57 3.22 -19.20
C ALA A 85 -8.59 2.14 -18.79
N GLU A 86 -9.19 1.44 -19.74
CA GLU A 86 -10.15 0.36 -19.47
C GLU A 86 -9.49 -0.81 -18.72
N PHE A 87 -8.25 -1.16 -19.12
CA PHE A 87 -7.48 -2.19 -18.44
C PHE A 87 -7.21 -1.84 -16.97
N ASN A 88 -6.88 -0.56 -16.70
CA ASN A 88 -6.70 -0.10 -15.32
C ASN A 88 -7.98 -0.24 -14.48
N GLU A 89 -9.16 0.12 -15.01
CA GLU A 89 -10.42 -0.04 -14.29
C GLU A 89 -10.64 -1.51 -13.87
N LYS A 90 -10.46 -2.43 -14.80
CA LYS A 90 -10.57 -3.87 -14.53
C LYS A 90 -9.49 -4.35 -13.56
N TYR A 91 -8.27 -3.81 -13.68
CA TYR A 91 -7.17 -4.14 -12.78
C TYR A 91 -7.46 -3.76 -11.33
N GLN A 92 -8.02 -2.56 -11.08
CA GLN A 92 -8.42 -2.15 -9.74
C GLN A 92 -9.43 -3.12 -9.12
N ASP A 93 -10.40 -3.60 -9.91
CA ASP A 93 -11.36 -4.61 -9.45
C ASP A 93 -10.68 -5.96 -9.16
N ARG A 94 -9.76 -6.41 -10.04
CA ARG A 94 -9.07 -7.71 -9.90
C ARG A 94 -8.07 -7.74 -8.75
N LEU A 95 -7.47 -6.60 -8.38
CA LEU A 95 -6.60 -6.52 -7.20
C LEU A 95 -7.27 -6.95 -5.89
N GLY A 96 -8.58 -6.77 -5.80
CA GLY A 96 -9.37 -7.16 -4.63
C GLY A 96 -10.00 -8.57 -4.74
N ASP A 97 -9.73 -9.36 -5.78
CA ASP A 97 -10.28 -10.72 -5.88
C ASP A 97 -9.74 -11.64 -4.78
N ALA A 98 -10.53 -12.62 -4.36
CA ALA A 98 -10.17 -13.52 -3.27
C ALA A 98 -8.89 -14.34 -3.53
N ASP A 99 -8.63 -14.67 -4.79
CA ASP A 99 -7.41 -15.37 -5.24
C ASP A 99 -6.18 -14.46 -5.30
N SER A 100 -6.36 -13.15 -5.08
CA SER A 100 -5.30 -12.16 -4.97
C SER A 100 -4.94 -11.82 -3.51
N ILE A 101 -5.63 -12.38 -2.51
CA ILE A 101 -5.36 -12.10 -1.11
C ILE A 101 -4.27 -13.03 -0.59
N VAL A 102 -3.09 -12.46 -0.37
CA VAL A 102 -1.94 -13.13 0.26
C VAL A 102 -1.49 -12.25 1.44
N TYR A 103 -1.36 -12.84 2.62
CA TYR A 103 -0.95 -12.12 3.83
C TYR A 103 0.58 -12.09 3.93
N CYS A 104 1.14 -10.92 4.28
CA CYS A 104 2.53 -10.84 4.71
C CYS A 104 2.64 -11.35 6.14
N ASP A 105 3.59 -12.24 6.43
CA ASP A 105 3.96 -12.72 7.76
C ASP A 105 2.77 -13.07 8.67
N ASP A 106 1.74 -13.71 8.10
CA ASP A 106 0.51 -14.04 8.85
C ASP A 106 -0.14 -12.80 9.53
N SER A 107 -0.10 -11.65 8.86
CA SER A 107 -0.58 -10.37 9.37
C SER A 107 -1.98 -10.41 9.96
N LEU A 108 -2.90 -11.24 9.42
CA LEU A 108 -4.26 -11.38 9.95
C LEU A 108 -4.27 -11.85 11.40
N ASN A 109 -3.48 -12.86 11.75
CA ASN A 109 -3.40 -13.36 13.11
C ASN A 109 -2.64 -12.40 14.02
N LEU A 110 -1.62 -11.72 13.51
CA LEU A 110 -0.92 -10.66 14.24
C LEU A 110 -1.91 -9.56 14.65
N ILE A 111 -2.68 -8.99 13.70
CA ILE A 111 -3.66 -7.93 13.97
C ILE A 111 -4.72 -8.40 14.98
N LYS A 112 -5.22 -9.64 14.86
CA LYS A 112 -6.15 -10.23 15.83
C LYS A 112 -5.54 -10.27 17.24
N SER A 113 -4.26 -10.62 17.34
CA SER A 113 -3.57 -10.72 18.64
C SER A 113 -3.40 -9.38 19.35
N LEU A 114 -3.45 -8.27 18.59
CA LEU A 114 -3.30 -6.90 19.06
C LEU A 114 -4.64 -6.23 19.43
N GLN A 115 -5.78 -6.84 19.10
CA GLN A 115 -7.08 -6.29 19.44
C GLN A 115 -7.24 -6.06 20.95
N GLY A 116 -7.70 -4.87 21.31
CA GLY A 116 -7.87 -4.46 22.70
C GLY A 116 -6.59 -4.09 23.45
N LYS A 117 -5.43 -4.29 22.84
CA LYS A 117 -4.12 -3.90 23.41
C LYS A 117 -3.67 -2.52 22.91
N VAL A 118 -3.82 -2.29 21.63
CA VAL A 118 -3.52 -1.02 20.95
C VAL A 118 -4.64 -0.69 19.98
N LYS A 119 -4.76 0.59 19.61
CA LYS A 119 -5.64 1.02 18.51
C LYS A 119 -4.96 0.73 17.17
N GLN A 120 -5.72 0.23 16.20
CA GLN A 120 -5.21 -0.17 14.90
C GLN A 120 -6.00 0.47 13.76
N TYR A 121 -5.33 1.19 12.89
CA TYR A 121 -5.94 1.89 11.76
C TYR A 121 -5.22 1.52 10.46
N ALA A 122 -5.98 1.26 9.40
CA ALA A 122 -5.41 1.09 8.06
C ALA A 122 -5.28 2.45 7.38
N VAL A 123 -4.11 2.73 6.80
CA VAL A 123 -3.79 3.97 6.08
C VAL A 123 -3.21 3.63 4.70
N SER A 124 -3.93 3.92 3.61
CA SER A 124 -3.51 3.46 2.28
C SER A 124 -3.65 4.51 1.18
N ASN A 125 -2.67 4.52 0.27
CA ASN A 125 -2.70 5.29 -0.97
C ASN A 125 -3.45 4.56 -2.11
N GLY A 126 -3.91 3.34 -1.89
CA GLY A 126 -4.67 2.58 -2.88
C GLY A 126 -6.02 3.21 -3.23
N THR A 127 -6.64 2.73 -4.32
CA THR A 127 -7.97 3.19 -4.75
C THR A 127 -9.06 2.67 -3.82
N ILE A 128 -10.15 3.43 -3.68
CA ILE A 128 -11.32 3.00 -2.88
C ILE A 128 -11.83 1.64 -3.37
N ALA A 129 -11.95 1.46 -4.69
CA ALA A 129 -12.45 0.22 -5.30
C ALA A 129 -11.63 -1.01 -4.88
N ALA A 130 -10.31 -0.93 -5.01
CA ALA A 130 -9.42 -2.05 -4.66
C ALA A 130 -9.36 -2.28 -3.15
N GLN A 131 -9.19 -1.21 -2.35
CA GLN A 131 -8.98 -1.32 -0.91
C GLN A 131 -10.23 -1.80 -0.17
N THR A 132 -11.39 -1.28 -0.52
CA THR A 132 -12.65 -1.73 0.10
C THR A 132 -12.86 -3.24 -0.09
N LYS A 133 -12.61 -3.74 -1.29
CA LYS A 133 -12.75 -5.16 -1.62
C LYS A 133 -11.69 -6.00 -0.91
N LYS A 134 -10.41 -5.61 -0.95
CA LYS A 134 -9.31 -6.29 -0.27
C LYS A 134 -9.52 -6.41 1.23
N LEU A 135 -9.77 -5.28 1.89
CA LEU A 135 -9.92 -5.23 3.35
C LEU A 135 -11.13 -6.04 3.82
N LYS A 136 -12.22 -6.04 3.03
CA LYS A 136 -13.39 -6.86 3.33
C LYS A 136 -13.09 -8.36 3.17
N LEU A 137 -12.52 -8.78 2.02
CA LEU A 137 -12.31 -10.21 1.73
C LEU A 137 -11.17 -10.82 2.54
N SER A 138 -10.17 -10.03 2.90
CA SER A 138 -9.10 -10.47 3.82
C SER A 138 -9.55 -10.58 5.28
N GLY A 139 -10.69 -9.98 5.65
CA GLY A 139 -11.12 -9.87 7.04
C GLY A 139 -10.32 -8.86 7.88
N ILE A 140 -9.27 -8.23 7.30
CA ILE A 140 -8.46 -7.22 8.00
C ILE A 140 -9.30 -5.99 8.35
N GLY A 141 -10.19 -5.57 7.44
CA GLY A 141 -11.01 -4.39 7.64
C GLY A 141 -11.92 -4.45 8.87
N GLU A 142 -12.40 -5.63 9.23
CA GLU A 142 -13.24 -5.85 10.41
C GLU A 142 -12.46 -5.77 11.73
N LEU A 143 -11.14 -5.86 11.66
CA LEU A 143 -10.24 -5.84 12.81
C LEU A 143 -9.65 -4.44 13.06
N MET A 144 -9.85 -3.48 12.14
CA MET A 144 -9.37 -2.12 12.28
C MET A 144 -10.35 -1.24 13.05
N ASP A 145 -9.83 -0.36 13.90
CA ASP A 145 -10.61 0.69 14.58
C ASP A 145 -11.08 1.78 13.57
N GLY A 146 -10.41 1.89 12.42
CA GLY A 146 -10.79 2.75 11.30
C GLY A 146 -9.92 2.53 10.07
N ILE A 147 -10.40 3.00 8.92
CA ILE A 147 -9.73 2.85 7.62
C ILE A 147 -9.69 4.22 6.95
N PHE A 148 -8.49 4.64 6.54
CA PHE A 148 -8.24 5.92 5.90
C PHE A 148 -7.64 5.70 4.52
N LEU A 149 -8.40 6.03 3.50
CA LEU A 149 -8.00 5.89 2.10
C LEU A 149 -7.75 7.27 1.50
N SER A 150 -6.63 7.46 0.85
CA SER A 150 -6.23 8.75 0.28
C SER A 150 -7.25 9.34 -0.69
N GLU A 151 -7.95 8.51 -1.48
CA GLU A 151 -9.02 9.00 -2.37
C GLU A 151 -10.23 9.58 -1.61
N GLN A 152 -10.50 9.12 -0.38
CA GLN A 152 -11.57 9.67 0.46
C GLN A 152 -11.14 10.97 1.12
N LEU A 153 -9.86 11.06 1.48
CA LEU A 153 -9.28 12.22 2.17
C LEU A 153 -8.84 13.33 1.20
N GLY A 154 -8.63 13.02 -0.08
CA GLY A 154 -8.16 13.96 -1.10
C GLY A 154 -6.65 14.25 -1.05
N TYR A 155 -5.91 13.54 -0.22
CA TYR A 155 -4.45 13.67 -0.06
C TYR A 155 -3.81 12.30 0.07
N GLU A 156 -2.66 12.08 -0.57
CA GLU A 156 -1.86 10.86 -0.48
C GLU A 156 -0.76 11.00 0.58
N LYS A 157 -0.39 9.89 1.25
CA LYS A 157 0.89 9.80 1.95
C LYS A 157 2.02 10.08 0.93
N PRO A 158 3.04 10.87 1.21
CA PRO A 158 3.48 11.41 2.51
C PRO A 158 2.96 12.80 2.85
N ASN A 159 1.93 13.32 2.16
CA ASN A 159 1.41 14.66 2.40
C ASN A 159 0.92 14.79 3.85
N ILE A 160 1.30 15.88 4.52
CA ILE A 160 0.92 16.13 5.91
C ILE A 160 -0.60 16.25 6.09
N GLU A 161 -1.33 16.75 5.09
CA GLU A 161 -2.78 16.89 5.15
C GLU A 161 -3.50 15.53 5.23
N PHE A 162 -2.93 14.46 4.65
CA PHE A 162 -3.43 13.10 4.87
C PHE A 162 -3.42 12.76 6.38
N PHE A 163 -2.30 12.99 7.04
CA PHE A 163 -2.15 12.68 8.46
C PHE A 163 -2.95 13.61 9.35
N ASN A 164 -3.08 14.90 9.00
CA ASN A 164 -3.94 15.85 9.73
C ASN A 164 -5.38 15.35 9.75
N GLN A 165 -5.95 14.91 8.61
CA GLN A 165 -7.28 14.35 8.57
C GLN A 165 -7.42 13.03 9.34
N VAL A 166 -6.38 12.18 9.32
CA VAL A 166 -6.35 10.98 10.16
C VAL A 166 -6.44 11.38 11.63
N PHE A 167 -5.60 12.32 12.12
CA PHE A 167 -5.61 12.75 13.51
C PHE A 167 -6.90 13.48 13.91
N ASP A 168 -7.50 14.26 13.04
CA ASP A 168 -8.79 14.88 13.27
C ASP A 168 -9.89 13.83 13.52
N ALA A 169 -9.85 12.74 12.79
CA ALA A 169 -10.78 11.63 12.97
C ALA A 169 -10.49 10.78 14.22
N LEU A 170 -9.23 10.63 14.60
CA LEU A 170 -8.82 9.94 15.83
C LEU A 170 -9.18 10.74 17.09
N GLY A 171 -9.28 12.07 16.97
CA GLY A 171 -9.41 12.97 18.11
C GLY A 171 -8.06 13.18 18.85
N PRO A 172 -8.09 13.64 20.10
CA PRO A 172 -6.86 13.90 20.87
C PRO A 172 -6.03 12.62 21.03
N VAL A 173 -4.83 12.61 20.44
CA VAL A 173 -3.86 11.50 20.50
C VAL A 173 -2.47 12.04 20.77
N ASP A 174 -1.72 11.33 21.62
CA ASP A 174 -0.30 11.62 21.83
C ASP A 174 0.50 11.09 20.61
N LYS A 175 0.98 11.98 19.75
CA LYS A 175 1.77 11.63 18.57
C LYS A 175 3.01 10.80 18.88
N SER A 176 3.60 10.99 20.05
CA SER A 176 4.78 10.20 20.51
C SER A 176 4.43 8.74 20.81
N ALA A 177 3.13 8.41 20.92
CA ALA A 177 2.62 7.07 21.12
C ALA A 177 1.97 6.47 19.84
N VAL A 178 2.08 7.16 18.70
CA VAL A 178 1.60 6.69 17.38
C VAL A 178 2.78 6.15 16.57
N LEU A 179 2.64 4.96 16.03
CA LEU A 179 3.61 4.33 15.15
C LEU A 179 2.97 4.04 13.80
N ILE A 180 3.57 4.53 12.71
CA ILE A 180 3.25 4.06 11.36
C ILE A 180 4.15 2.88 11.01
N VAL A 181 3.55 1.83 10.46
CA VAL A 181 4.24 0.63 9.97
C VAL A 181 3.97 0.49 8.48
N GLY A 182 5.02 0.48 7.67
CA GLY A 182 4.90 0.38 6.22
C GLY A 182 6.20 0.01 5.53
N ASP A 183 6.10 -0.44 4.27
CA ASP A 183 7.24 -0.87 3.44
C ASP A 183 7.84 0.27 2.61
N SER A 184 7.09 1.36 2.40
CA SER A 184 7.50 2.46 1.53
C SER A 184 8.25 3.56 2.27
N LEU A 185 9.52 3.79 1.88
CA LEU A 185 10.29 4.93 2.38
C LEU A 185 9.70 6.27 1.95
N THR A 186 9.18 6.36 0.71
CA THR A 186 8.68 7.60 0.11
C THR A 186 7.27 7.97 0.55
N SER A 187 6.50 7.00 1.02
CA SER A 187 5.11 7.14 1.47
C SER A 187 5.00 7.10 3.00
N ASP A 188 5.29 5.92 3.59
CA ASP A 188 5.03 5.65 4.99
C ASP A 188 6.06 6.32 5.92
N ILE A 189 7.34 6.09 5.64
CA ILE A 189 8.42 6.61 6.50
C ILE A 189 8.51 8.13 6.37
N ARG A 190 8.55 8.66 5.14
CA ARG A 190 8.51 10.11 4.91
C ARG A 190 7.23 10.72 5.49
N GLY A 191 6.09 10.04 5.32
CA GLY A 191 4.81 10.49 5.87
C GLY A 191 4.82 10.56 7.38
N GLY A 192 5.30 9.52 8.06
CA GLY A 192 5.48 9.52 9.51
C GLY A 192 6.44 10.59 10.00
N ASN A 193 7.53 10.85 9.24
CA ASN A 193 8.46 11.95 9.54
C ASN A 193 7.76 13.32 9.42
N ASN A 194 6.99 13.54 8.35
CA ASN A 194 6.23 14.78 8.14
C ASN A 194 5.17 14.99 9.22
N ALA A 195 4.57 13.91 9.70
CA ALA A 195 3.55 13.94 10.75
C ALA A 195 4.11 14.01 12.18
N GLU A 196 5.43 13.91 12.33
CA GLU A 196 6.13 13.90 13.63
C GLU A 196 5.71 12.74 14.54
N ILE A 197 5.42 11.56 13.94
CA ILE A 197 5.12 10.32 14.65
C ILE A 197 6.28 9.33 14.54
N LEU A 198 6.22 8.24 15.31
CA LEU A 198 7.20 7.16 15.22
C LEU A 198 7.03 6.40 13.89
N THR A 199 8.15 5.90 13.34
CA THR A 199 8.19 5.17 12.08
C THR A 199 8.79 3.79 12.28
N CYS A 200 8.15 2.79 11.67
CA CYS A 200 8.63 1.42 11.59
C CYS A 200 8.67 0.99 10.13
N TRP A 201 9.87 0.82 9.61
CA TRP A 201 10.07 0.35 8.25
C TRP A 201 10.03 -1.17 8.19
N TYR A 202 9.03 -1.72 7.51
CA TYR A 202 8.95 -3.14 7.18
C TYR A 202 9.82 -3.42 5.95
N ASN A 203 10.96 -4.05 6.16
CA ASN A 203 12.03 -4.23 5.17
C ASN A 203 12.50 -5.69 5.02
N PRO A 204 11.60 -6.62 4.64
CA PRO A 204 11.95 -8.04 4.49
C PRO A 204 12.98 -8.30 3.39
N ASN A 205 13.23 -7.33 2.52
CA ASN A 205 14.16 -7.44 1.40
C ASN A 205 15.54 -6.81 1.68
N HIS A 206 15.81 -6.34 2.89
CA HIS A 206 17.08 -5.70 3.31
C HIS A 206 17.53 -4.56 2.38
N LEU A 207 16.60 -3.72 1.96
CA LEU A 207 16.90 -2.56 1.15
C LEU A 207 17.65 -1.50 1.98
N SER A 208 18.42 -0.66 1.33
CA SER A 208 19.09 0.46 2.01
C SER A 208 18.25 1.73 1.94
N ALA A 209 18.11 2.42 3.06
CA ALA A 209 17.50 3.74 3.12
C ALA A 209 18.54 4.85 2.94
N GLY A 210 18.11 5.98 2.35
CA GLY A 210 18.91 7.21 2.32
C GLY A 210 18.91 7.92 3.67
N PRO A 211 19.87 8.82 3.91
CA PRO A 211 20.01 9.55 5.18
C PRO A 211 18.88 10.56 5.42
N GLU A 212 18.04 10.84 4.45
CA GLU A 212 16.90 11.75 4.55
C GLU A 212 15.70 11.16 5.32
N TYR A 213 15.70 9.83 5.55
CA TYR A 213 14.62 9.16 6.27
C TYR A 213 15.01 8.95 7.73
N ARG A 214 14.19 9.47 8.66
CA ARG A 214 14.26 9.07 10.07
C ARG A 214 13.48 7.77 10.23
N ILE A 215 14.18 6.69 10.53
CA ILE A 215 13.60 5.38 10.79
C ILE A 215 13.82 5.09 12.27
N ASP A 216 12.73 5.09 13.06
CA ASP A 216 12.82 4.83 14.49
C ASP A 216 12.97 3.32 14.76
N TYR A 217 12.32 2.48 13.94
CA TYR A 217 12.42 1.02 13.98
C TYR A 217 12.48 0.46 12.58
N GLU A 218 13.25 -0.62 12.39
CA GLU A 218 13.29 -1.42 11.17
C GLU A 218 13.01 -2.88 11.56
N ILE A 219 12.12 -3.55 10.81
CA ILE A 219 11.73 -4.94 11.04
C ILE A 219 11.73 -5.72 9.72
N GLU A 220 12.05 -7.01 9.80
CA GLU A 220 12.03 -7.93 8.65
C GLU A 220 10.80 -8.83 8.66
N ASP A 221 10.19 -9.03 9.83
CA ASP A 221 8.98 -9.79 10.08
C ASP A 221 8.01 -8.94 10.90
N LEU A 222 6.74 -8.88 10.49
CA LEU A 222 5.71 -8.07 11.15
C LEU A 222 5.50 -8.43 12.62
N HIS A 223 5.76 -9.69 13.03
CA HIS A 223 5.63 -10.11 14.42
C HIS A 223 6.65 -9.42 15.36
N GLU A 224 7.70 -8.83 14.82
CA GLU A 224 8.65 -8.05 15.61
C GLU A 224 8.04 -6.81 16.26
N ILE A 225 6.91 -6.32 15.72
CA ILE A 225 6.10 -5.27 16.34
C ILE A 225 5.75 -5.59 17.80
N LEU A 226 5.54 -6.86 18.13
CA LEU A 226 5.21 -7.29 19.50
C LEU A 226 6.31 -6.95 20.54
N LYS A 227 7.54 -6.72 20.08
CA LYS A 227 8.66 -6.32 20.95
C LYS A 227 8.69 -4.80 21.22
N LEU A 228 7.92 -4.02 20.44
CA LEU A 228 7.90 -2.56 20.49
C LEU A 228 6.73 -2.01 21.32
N LEU A 229 5.72 -2.85 21.56
CA LEU A 229 4.50 -2.52 22.32
C LEU A 229 4.67 -2.81 23.80
#